data_9d7f64214b1d9822c74b86ff26630243
#
_entry.id   9d7f64214b1d9822c74b86ff26630243
#
_cell.length_a   1.000
_cell.length_b   1.000
_cell.length_c   1.000
_cell.angle_alpha   90.00
_cell.angle_beta   90.00
_cell.angle_gamma   90.00
#
_symmetry.space_group_name_H-M   'P 1'
#
loop_
_entity.id
_entity.type
_entity.pdbx_description
1 polymer ?
#
loop_
_entity_poly.entity_id
_entity_poly.type
_entity_poly.pdbx_seq_one_letter_code
_entity_poly.pdbx_strand_id
1 'polypeptide(L)'
;MIAAPVLVLLLGGIGAGTYFLFLKPAPVKVAKVDAIPLTPPQVAFSDVPDILVNIQSSDGTPAYLKLSLSLEMDNDLEKAGITALTPRLVDQFQSYLRELRVDDLKGSEGVLRLKEELLRRVNASSAPYHVRDVLLKQMIVQ
;
A
#
# COMPACT_ATOMS: atom_id res chain seq x y z
N MET A 1 -68.49 48.58 19.99
CA MET A 1 -67.35 48.74 19.06
C MET A 1 -66.04 48.20 19.64
N ILE A 2 -66.01 47.00 20.24
CA ILE A 2 -64.81 46.43 20.86
C ILE A 2 -64.45 45.06 20.25
N ALA A 3 -65.16 44.58 19.21
CA ALA A 3 -64.97 43.24 18.63
C ALA A 3 -63.86 43.18 17.54
N ALA A 4 -63.50 44.30 16.92
CA ALA A 4 -62.53 44.31 15.83
C ALA A 4 -61.04 44.05 16.24
N PRO A 5 -60.53 44.56 17.39
CA PRO A 5 -59.13 44.35 17.75
C PRO A 5 -58.84 42.91 18.23
N VAL A 6 -59.85 42.18 18.75
CA VAL A 6 -59.68 40.80 19.25
C VAL A 6 -59.53 39.83 18.09
N LEU A 7 -60.23 40.08 16.96
CA LEU A 7 -60.11 39.19 15.78
C LEU A 7 -58.78 39.31 15.08
N VAL A 8 -58.15 40.47 15.10
CA VAL A 8 -56.80 40.66 14.49
C VAL A 8 -55.71 40.00 15.31
N LEU A 9 -55.85 39.96 16.66
CA LEU A 9 -54.89 39.27 17.54
C LEU A 9 -54.98 37.73 17.42
N LEU A 10 -56.19 37.20 17.22
CA LEU A 10 -56.35 35.74 17.02
C LEU A 10 -55.82 35.29 15.65
N LEU A 11 -55.99 36.04 14.60
CA LEU A 11 -55.43 35.72 13.28
C LEU A 11 -53.91 35.88 13.20
N GLY A 12 -53.34 36.83 13.92
CA GLY A 12 -51.89 37.02 14.04
C GLY A 12 -51.20 35.91 14.85
N GLY A 13 -51.86 35.43 15.90
CA GLY A 13 -51.32 34.35 16.73
C GLY A 13 -51.25 33.01 16.02
N ILE A 14 -52.23 32.66 15.18
CA ILE A 14 -52.26 31.42 14.42
C ILE A 14 -51.20 31.42 13.31
N GLY A 15 -51.01 32.57 12.64
CA GLY A 15 -49.99 32.69 11.59
C GLY A 15 -48.56 32.58 12.08
N ALA A 16 -48.24 33.14 13.26
CA ALA A 16 -46.92 33.09 13.84
C ALA A 16 -46.60 31.69 14.39
N GLY A 17 -47.58 31.01 14.96
CA GLY A 17 -47.42 29.63 15.50
C GLY A 17 -47.15 28.59 14.39
N THR A 18 -47.85 28.69 13.28
CA THR A 18 -47.67 27.78 12.16
C THR A 18 -46.37 28.04 11.42
N TYR A 19 -45.97 29.31 11.31
CA TYR A 19 -44.68 29.68 10.71
C TYR A 19 -43.53 29.12 11.53
N PHE A 20 -43.60 29.17 12.86
CA PHE A 20 -42.53 28.66 13.74
C PHE A 20 -42.47 27.11 13.78
N LEU A 21 -43.59 26.43 13.57
CA LEU A 21 -43.62 24.98 13.49
C LEU A 21 -43.15 24.40 12.18
N PHE A 22 -43.39 25.15 11.06
CA PHE A 22 -43.02 24.68 9.70
C PHE A 22 -41.61 25.01 9.30
N LEU A 23 -40.95 26.01 9.90
CA LEU A 23 -39.59 26.45 9.56
C LEU A 23 -38.52 25.99 10.54
N LYS A 24 -38.83 25.10 11.48
CA LYS A 24 -37.77 24.44 12.24
C LYS A 24 -37.01 23.52 11.26
N PRO A 25 -35.75 23.84 10.89
CA PRO A 25 -34.95 22.87 10.15
C PRO A 25 -34.86 21.62 11.00
N ALA A 26 -35.30 20.49 10.46
CA ALA A 26 -35.11 19.21 11.10
C ALA A 26 -33.63 19.06 11.51
N PRO A 27 -33.33 18.66 12.75
CA PRO A 27 -31.94 18.41 13.11
C PRO A 27 -31.43 17.35 12.15
N VAL A 28 -30.52 17.75 11.27
CA VAL A 28 -29.75 16.81 10.46
C VAL A 28 -29.03 15.95 11.49
N LYS A 29 -29.53 14.74 11.71
CA LYS A 29 -28.74 13.70 12.36
C LYS A 29 -27.52 13.52 11.46
N VAL A 30 -26.44 14.21 11.77
CA VAL A 30 -25.12 13.83 11.30
C VAL A 30 -24.96 12.41 11.82
N ALA A 31 -25.17 11.44 10.91
CA ALA A 31 -24.78 10.08 11.21
C ALA A 31 -23.32 10.18 11.66
N LYS A 32 -23.06 9.83 12.93
CA LYS A 32 -21.69 9.57 13.34
C LYS A 32 -21.19 8.58 12.31
N VAL A 33 -20.33 9.05 11.42
CA VAL A 33 -19.47 8.17 10.68
C VAL A 33 -18.63 7.53 11.79
N ASP A 34 -19.00 6.33 12.18
CA ASP A 34 -18.16 5.52 13.04
C ASP A 34 -16.82 5.50 12.30
N ALA A 35 -15.84 6.19 12.88
CA ALA A 35 -14.49 6.16 12.36
C ALA A 35 -14.13 4.67 12.29
N ILE A 36 -14.08 4.12 11.08
CA ILE A 36 -13.53 2.79 10.85
C ILE A 36 -12.19 2.83 11.53
N PRO A 37 -11.92 1.99 12.55
CA PRO A 37 -10.61 1.95 13.17
C PRO A 37 -9.62 1.71 12.03
N LEU A 38 -8.80 2.69 11.71
CA LEU A 38 -7.66 2.52 10.82
C LEU A 38 -6.69 1.61 11.58
N THR A 39 -6.99 0.33 11.61
CA THR A 39 -6.00 -0.67 12.02
C THR A 39 -4.89 -0.55 10.98
N PRO A 40 -3.67 -0.18 11.39
CA PRO A 40 -2.55 -0.16 10.45
C PRO A 40 -2.52 -1.48 9.71
N PRO A 41 -2.32 -1.51 8.40
CA PRO A 41 -2.19 -2.76 7.68
C PRO A 41 -1.10 -3.59 8.37
N GLN A 42 -1.45 -4.79 8.78
CA GLN A 42 -0.47 -5.72 9.35
C GLN A 42 0.42 -6.17 8.18
N VAL A 43 1.58 -5.57 8.08
CA VAL A 43 2.60 -6.00 7.12
C VAL A 43 3.65 -6.84 7.83
N ALA A 44 4.08 -7.91 7.20
CA ALA A 44 5.14 -8.77 7.68
C ALA A 44 6.33 -8.69 6.73
N PHE A 45 7.53 -8.73 7.28
CA PHE A 45 8.76 -8.66 6.50
C PHE A 45 9.60 -9.93 6.69
N SER A 46 10.20 -10.42 5.62
CA SER A 46 11.15 -11.52 5.63
C SER A 46 12.43 -11.08 4.92
N ASP A 47 13.55 -11.12 5.66
CA ASP A 47 14.85 -10.83 5.08
C ASP A 47 15.33 -12.01 4.25
N VAL A 48 15.84 -11.71 3.06
CA VAL A 48 16.52 -12.69 2.21
C VAL A 48 18.02 -12.63 2.50
N PRO A 49 18.72 -13.75 2.56
CA PRO A 49 20.17 -13.76 2.67
C PRO A 49 20.83 -12.92 1.57
N ASP A 50 21.95 -12.27 1.90
CA ASP A 50 22.71 -11.48 0.94
C ASP A 50 23.06 -12.30 -0.29
N ILE A 51 22.80 -11.75 -1.47
CA ILE A 51 23.08 -12.40 -2.74
C ILE A 51 24.31 -11.77 -3.34
N LEU A 52 25.31 -12.57 -3.65
CA LEU A 52 26.51 -12.16 -4.35
C LEU A 52 26.61 -12.92 -5.67
N VAL A 53 26.67 -12.18 -6.78
CA VAL A 53 26.78 -12.77 -8.13
C VAL A 53 27.80 -12.02 -8.97
N ASN A 54 28.39 -12.71 -9.96
CA ASN A 54 29.18 -12.09 -10.99
C ASN A 54 28.25 -11.60 -12.09
N ILE A 55 28.44 -10.36 -12.51
CA ILE A 55 27.79 -9.72 -13.66
C ILE A 55 28.87 -9.19 -14.61
N GLN A 56 28.47 -8.81 -15.82
CA GLN A 56 29.41 -8.27 -16.81
C GLN A 56 29.21 -6.76 -16.97
N SER A 57 30.33 -6.05 -17.09
CA SER A 57 30.32 -4.67 -17.53
C SER A 57 30.19 -4.58 -19.05
N SER A 58 29.84 -3.42 -19.57
CA SER A 58 29.72 -3.16 -21.01
C SER A 58 31.04 -3.38 -21.81
N ASP A 59 32.16 -3.24 -21.14
CA ASP A 59 33.51 -3.51 -21.68
C ASP A 59 33.92 -4.98 -21.59
N GLY A 60 33.05 -5.84 -21.08
CA GLY A 60 33.32 -7.28 -20.89
C GLY A 60 34.11 -7.63 -19.64
N THR A 61 34.47 -6.65 -18.81
CA THR A 61 35.14 -6.93 -17.53
C THR A 61 34.18 -7.53 -16.54
N PRO A 62 34.60 -8.54 -15.74
CA PRO A 62 33.77 -9.09 -14.68
C PRO A 62 33.57 -8.06 -13.56
N ALA A 63 32.35 -7.97 -13.07
CA ALA A 63 31.99 -7.17 -11.92
C ALA A 63 31.21 -8.02 -10.92
N TYR A 64 31.16 -7.61 -9.66
CA TYR A 64 30.41 -8.28 -8.60
C TYR A 64 29.23 -7.43 -8.22
N LEU A 65 28.04 -8.05 -8.17
CA LEU A 65 26.85 -7.45 -7.62
C LEU A 65 26.56 -8.09 -6.27
N LYS A 66 26.55 -7.28 -5.20
CA LYS A 66 26.01 -7.65 -3.89
C LYS A 66 24.66 -7.00 -3.72
N LEU A 67 23.64 -7.82 -3.45
CA LEU A 67 22.27 -7.38 -3.26
C LEU A 67 21.73 -7.87 -1.91
N SER A 68 21.21 -6.94 -1.09
CA SER A 68 20.50 -7.23 0.15
C SER A 68 19.07 -6.73 0.00
N LEU A 69 18.10 -7.59 0.26
CA LEU A 69 16.68 -7.27 0.10
C LEU A 69 15.82 -7.90 1.19
N SER A 70 14.64 -7.35 1.37
CA SER A 70 13.58 -7.87 2.22
C SER A 70 12.29 -7.98 1.43
N LEU A 71 11.49 -8.97 1.74
CA LEU A 71 10.18 -9.19 1.12
C LEU A 71 9.09 -8.71 2.07
N GLU A 72 8.13 -7.93 1.54
CA GLU A 72 6.96 -7.45 2.27
C GLU A 72 5.75 -8.32 1.92
N MET A 73 5.05 -8.80 2.93
CA MET A 73 3.84 -9.60 2.84
C MET A 73 2.71 -8.99 3.65
N ASP A 74 1.47 -9.37 3.35
CA ASP A 74 0.28 -8.82 4.01
C ASP A 74 0.08 -9.32 5.45
N ASN A 75 0.67 -10.47 5.82
CA ASN A 75 0.49 -11.08 7.14
C ASN A 75 1.58 -12.13 7.47
N ASP A 76 1.56 -12.61 8.72
CA ASP A 76 2.52 -13.61 9.21
C ASP A 76 2.36 -15.00 8.58
N LEU A 77 1.18 -15.35 8.09
CA LEU A 77 0.96 -16.65 7.41
C LEU A 77 1.71 -16.66 6.07
N GLU A 78 1.58 -15.58 5.28
CA GLU A 78 2.34 -15.39 4.05
C GLU A 78 3.84 -15.41 4.33
N LYS A 79 4.28 -14.70 5.37
CA LYS A 79 5.68 -14.70 5.81
C LYS A 79 6.20 -16.10 6.11
N ALA A 80 5.47 -16.90 6.86
CA ALA A 80 5.89 -18.27 7.19
C ALA A 80 6.06 -19.12 5.92
N GLY A 81 5.11 -19.02 4.98
CA GLY A 81 5.18 -19.71 3.69
C GLY A 81 6.36 -19.28 2.84
N ILE A 82 6.58 -17.96 2.71
CA ILE A 82 7.71 -17.40 1.96
C ILE A 82 9.05 -17.78 2.60
N THR A 83 9.14 -17.75 3.93
CA THR A 83 10.37 -18.15 4.65
C THR A 83 10.74 -19.60 4.36
N ALA A 84 9.77 -20.52 4.30
CA ALA A 84 10.01 -21.90 3.93
C ALA A 84 10.52 -22.08 2.49
N LEU A 85 10.17 -21.14 1.59
CA LEU A 85 10.59 -21.17 0.18
C LEU A 85 11.87 -20.36 -0.08
N THR A 86 12.45 -19.70 0.92
CA THR A 86 13.61 -18.82 0.76
C THR A 86 14.77 -19.45 -0.04
N PRO A 87 15.19 -20.71 0.18
CA PRO A 87 16.29 -21.29 -0.59
C PRO A 87 15.99 -21.31 -2.11
N ARG A 88 14.75 -21.64 -2.48
CA ARG A 88 14.31 -21.66 -3.88
C ARG A 88 14.25 -20.26 -4.47
N LEU A 89 13.80 -19.28 -3.70
CA LEU A 89 13.73 -17.87 -4.13
C LEU A 89 15.14 -17.31 -4.35
N VAL A 90 16.07 -17.60 -3.45
CA VAL A 90 17.48 -17.19 -3.59
C VAL A 90 18.11 -17.76 -4.86
N ASP A 91 17.88 -19.03 -5.16
CA ASP A 91 18.38 -19.66 -6.39
C ASP A 91 17.84 -18.96 -7.65
N GLN A 92 16.55 -18.66 -7.67
CA GLN A 92 15.93 -17.92 -8.78
C GLN A 92 16.45 -16.50 -8.92
N PHE A 93 16.65 -15.81 -7.82
CA PHE A 93 17.23 -14.46 -7.85
C PHE A 93 18.65 -14.49 -8.36
N GLN A 94 19.48 -15.44 -7.88
CA GLN A 94 20.84 -15.59 -8.37
C GLN A 94 20.89 -15.88 -9.87
N SER A 95 20.01 -16.74 -10.36
CA SER A 95 19.94 -17.07 -11.79
C SER A 95 19.64 -15.85 -12.63
N TYR A 96 18.66 -15.07 -12.23
CA TYR A 96 18.29 -13.83 -12.93
C TYR A 96 19.38 -12.77 -12.84
N LEU A 97 19.94 -12.53 -11.65
CA LEU A 97 20.93 -11.48 -11.44
C LEU A 97 22.22 -11.73 -12.26
N ARG A 98 22.58 -12.98 -12.54
CA ARG A 98 23.73 -13.31 -13.40
C ARG A 98 23.53 -12.96 -14.87
N GLU A 99 22.28 -12.82 -15.30
CA GLU A 99 21.95 -12.41 -16.68
C GLU A 99 22.08 -10.90 -16.90
N LEU A 100 22.13 -10.12 -15.79
CA LEU A 100 22.19 -8.66 -15.83
C LEU A 100 23.61 -8.15 -16.17
N ARG A 101 23.62 -6.97 -16.76
CA ARG A 101 24.83 -6.18 -16.96
C ARG A 101 24.86 -5.00 -16.00
N VAL A 102 26.04 -4.44 -15.76
CA VAL A 102 26.21 -3.24 -14.93
C VAL A 102 25.33 -2.08 -15.46
N ASP A 103 25.20 -1.97 -16.78
CA ASP A 103 24.39 -0.92 -17.40
C ASP A 103 22.89 -1.05 -17.11
N ASP A 104 22.39 -2.27 -16.93
CA ASP A 104 20.98 -2.54 -16.60
C ASP A 104 20.59 -2.04 -15.20
N LEU A 105 21.58 -1.83 -14.34
CA LEU A 105 21.42 -1.38 -12.96
C LEU A 105 21.64 0.12 -12.77
N LYS A 106 21.95 0.85 -13.84
CA LYS A 106 22.24 2.28 -13.77
C LYS A 106 20.99 3.11 -13.62
N GLY A 107 21.07 4.11 -12.74
CA GLY A 107 20.02 5.08 -12.51
C GLY A 107 18.79 4.51 -11.78
N SER A 108 17.82 5.36 -11.50
CA SER A 108 16.59 4.99 -10.80
C SER A 108 15.70 4.05 -11.62
N GLU A 109 15.72 4.19 -12.93
CA GLU A 109 14.95 3.33 -13.85
C GLU A 109 15.46 1.88 -13.83
N GLY A 110 16.79 1.68 -13.84
CA GLY A 110 17.39 0.35 -13.74
C GLY A 110 17.06 -0.34 -12.42
N VAL A 111 17.13 0.40 -11.31
CA VAL A 111 16.75 -0.09 -9.97
C VAL A 111 15.27 -0.45 -9.90
N LEU A 112 14.39 0.37 -10.45
CA LEU A 112 12.96 0.10 -10.48
C LEU A 112 12.64 -1.16 -11.29
N ARG A 113 13.22 -1.30 -12.47
CA ARG A 113 13.06 -2.49 -13.32
C ARG A 113 13.55 -3.76 -12.62
N LEU A 114 14.69 -3.68 -11.94
CA LEU A 114 15.19 -4.79 -11.11
C LEU A 114 14.17 -5.21 -10.04
N LYS A 115 13.64 -4.24 -9.29
CA LYS A 115 12.66 -4.47 -8.24
C LYS A 115 11.39 -5.13 -8.77
N GLU A 116 10.83 -4.62 -9.87
CA GLU A 116 9.63 -5.15 -10.51
C GLU A 116 9.84 -6.60 -10.99
N GLU A 117 10.98 -6.88 -11.60
CA GLU A 117 11.29 -8.21 -12.08
C GLU A 117 11.51 -9.21 -10.94
N LEU A 118 12.18 -8.82 -9.85
CA LEU A 118 12.31 -9.64 -8.65
C LEU A 118 10.93 -9.94 -8.03
N LEU A 119 10.04 -8.94 -7.95
CA LEU A 119 8.67 -9.10 -7.46
C LEU A 119 7.87 -10.08 -8.33
N ARG A 120 7.95 -9.93 -9.65
CA ARG A 120 7.28 -10.83 -10.59
C ARG A 120 7.76 -12.27 -10.42
N ARG A 121 9.08 -12.49 -10.31
CA ARG A 121 9.68 -13.82 -10.17
C ARG A 121 9.32 -14.48 -8.84
N VAL A 122 9.38 -13.75 -7.73
CA VAL A 122 9.01 -14.30 -6.44
C VAL A 122 7.55 -14.75 -6.43
N ASN A 123 6.62 -13.93 -6.94
CA ASN A 123 5.20 -14.28 -6.99
C ASN A 123 4.89 -15.44 -7.93
N ALA A 124 5.66 -15.60 -9.01
CA ALA A 124 5.53 -16.76 -9.90
C ALA A 124 5.93 -18.08 -9.24
N SER A 125 6.79 -18.04 -8.21
CA SER A 125 7.40 -19.23 -7.60
C SER A 125 6.90 -19.54 -6.21
N SER A 126 6.24 -18.58 -5.57
CA SER A 126 5.80 -18.68 -4.17
C SER A 126 4.35 -19.11 -4.01
N ALA A 127 3.60 -19.30 -5.09
CA ALA A 127 2.20 -19.70 -4.99
C ALA A 127 2.01 -20.91 -4.05
N PRO A 128 1.01 -20.90 -3.16
CA PRO A 128 -0.12 -19.96 -3.06
C PRO A 128 0.19 -18.67 -2.28
N TYR A 129 1.39 -18.50 -1.74
CA TYR A 129 1.78 -17.32 -0.97
C TYR A 129 2.07 -16.13 -1.88
N HIS A 130 1.81 -14.92 -1.37
CA HIS A 130 1.95 -13.69 -2.13
C HIS A 130 2.91 -12.72 -1.46
N VAL A 131 3.84 -12.17 -2.24
CA VAL A 131 4.73 -11.07 -1.85
C VAL A 131 4.15 -9.77 -2.40
N ARG A 132 3.94 -8.81 -1.54
CA ARG A 132 3.38 -7.50 -1.87
C ARG A 132 4.39 -6.58 -2.52
N ASP A 133 5.59 -6.56 -1.96
CA ASP A 133 6.67 -5.71 -2.47
C ASP A 133 8.06 -6.30 -2.15
N VAL A 134 9.06 -5.86 -2.91
CA VAL A 134 10.47 -6.16 -2.70
C VAL A 134 11.17 -4.89 -2.25
N LEU A 135 11.76 -4.92 -1.08
CA LEU A 135 12.49 -3.80 -0.49
C LEU A 135 14.00 -4.01 -0.69
N LEU A 136 14.61 -3.19 -1.54
CA LEU A 136 16.05 -3.21 -1.75
C LEU A 136 16.73 -2.46 -0.61
N LYS A 137 17.46 -3.18 0.25
CA LYS A 137 18.18 -2.60 1.40
C LYS A 137 19.55 -2.07 1.00
N GLN A 138 20.25 -2.81 0.14
CA GLN A 138 21.58 -2.46 -0.32
C GLN A 138 21.85 -3.06 -1.70
N MET A 139 22.48 -2.28 -2.57
CA MET A 139 22.97 -2.73 -3.88
C MET A 139 24.38 -2.15 -4.09
N ILE A 140 25.35 -3.01 -4.24
CA ILE A 140 26.75 -2.64 -4.46
C ILE A 140 27.23 -3.34 -5.71
N VAL A 141 27.82 -2.58 -6.64
CA VAL A 141 28.51 -3.08 -7.83
C VAL A 141 29.98 -2.73 -7.71
N GLN A 142 30.86 -3.73 -7.80
CA GLN A 142 32.33 -3.60 -7.67
C GLN A 142 33.02 -4.23 -8.86
#